data_f1dc765bfdefd0f802f1dfe6a5adf6ab
#
_entry.id   f1dc765bfdefd0f802f1dfe6a5adf6ab
#
_cell.length_a   1.000
_cell.length_b   1.000
_cell.length_c   1.000
_cell.angle_alpha   90.00
_cell.angle_beta   90.00
_cell.angle_gamma   90.00
#
_symmetry.space_group_name_H-M   'P 1'
#
loop_
_entity.id
_entity.type
_entity.pdbx_description
1 polymer ?
#
loop_
_entity_poly.entity_id
_entity_poly.type
_entity_poly.pdbx_seq_one_letter_code
_entity_poly.pdbx_strand_id
1 'polypeptide(L)'
;MAKYRAPLLNSDVIHLVEQNKEPEQKLWIAVLAKAFDDAFYSADERAALEALSWIRHGIDFNYVCGLAGRDPKYVRKKMLDKVIDREAQILMKHKQIKEGVNNVIKLKNIVAQKEILAPKRKKRKSWSNVADFKWLPEYQHDYVDR
;
A
#
# COMPACT_ATOMS: atom_id res chain seq x y z
N MET A 1 0.42 -4.86 15.58
CA MET A 1 -0.68 -5.84 15.41
C MET A 1 -1.95 -5.09 15.07
N ALA A 2 -2.37 -5.11 13.82
CA ALA A 2 -3.60 -4.46 13.38
C ALA A 2 -4.79 -5.27 13.91
N LYS A 3 -5.60 -4.64 14.76
CA LYS A 3 -6.85 -5.23 15.22
C LYS A 3 -7.80 -5.36 14.03
N TYR A 4 -8.02 -6.56 13.59
CA TYR A 4 -9.08 -6.90 12.65
C TYR A 4 -10.42 -6.46 13.26
N ARG A 5 -10.95 -5.35 12.77
CA ARG A 5 -12.31 -4.93 13.11
C ARG A 5 -13.23 -5.75 12.22
N ALA A 6 -13.98 -6.65 12.81
CA ALA A 6 -15.02 -7.40 12.11
C ALA A 6 -15.94 -6.42 11.35
N PRO A 7 -16.28 -6.72 10.09
CA PRO A 7 -17.06 -5.81 9.27
C PRO A 7 -18.42 -5.55 9.87
N LEU A 8 -18.81 -4.27 9.94
CA LEU A 8 -20.11 -3.79 10.42
C LEU A 8 -21.30 -4.30 9.58
N LEU A 9 -21.05 -5.02 8.51
CA LEU A 9 -22.06 -5.64 7.63
C LEU A 9 -22.70 -6.89 8.25
N ASN A 10 -22.08 -7.52 9.25
CA ASN A 10 -22.56 -8.78 9.77
C ASN A 10 -23.89 -8.69 10.53
N SER A 11 -24.19 -7.58 11.22
CA SER A 11 -25.45 -7.46 11.93
C SER A 11 -26.62 -7.02 11.04
N ASP A 12 -26.40 -6.05 10.15
CA ASP A 12 -27.49 -5.52 9.32
C ASP A 12 -27.83 -6.44 8.14
N VAL A 13 -26.85 -7.19 7.62
CA VAL A 13 -27.08 -8.14 6.51
C VAL A 13 -27.64 -9.47 7.03
N ILE A 14 -27.20 -9.93 8.20
CA ILE A 14 -27.69 -11.18 8.81
C ILE A 14 -29.17 -11.05 9.19
N HIS A 15 -29.60 -9.93 9.76
CA HIS A 15 -31.02 -9.69 10.02
C HIS A 15 -31.90 -9.66 8.76
N LEU A 16 -31.31 -9.40 7.60
CA LEU A 16 -32.01 -9.47 6.32
C LEU A 16 -32.14 -10.88 5.75
N VAL A 17 -31.34 -11.83 6.24
CA VAL A 17 -31.29 -13.23 5.76
C VAL A 17 -32.29 -14.12 6.52
N GLU A 18 -32.65 -13.76 7.74
CA GLU A 18 -33.31 -14.71 8.67
C GLU A 18 -34.81 -14.89 8.52
N GLN A 19 -35.51 -14.02 7.79
CA GLN A 19 -36.96 -14.13 7.72
C GLN A 19 -37.47 -14.60 6.36
N ASN A 20 -38.00 -15.84 6.31
CA ASN A 20 -38.92 -16.41 5.28
C ASN A 20 -38.58 -16.15 3.81
N LYS A 21 -37.30 -16.13 3.45
CA LYS A 21 -36.88 -15.94 2.05
C LYS A 21 -36.60 -17.29 1.41
N GLU A 22 -36.99 -17.37 0.14
CA GLU A 22 -36.64 -18.51 -0.70
C GLU A 22 -35.12 -18.77 -0.73
N PRO A 23 -34.67 -20.03 -0.80
CA PRO A 23 -33.25 -20.38 -0.82
C PRO A 23 -32.46 -19.61 -1.91
N GLU A 24 -33.08 -19.37 -3.07
CA GLU A 24 -32.49 -18.63 -4.18
C GLU A 24 -32.24 -17.15 -3.82
N GLN A 25 -33.19 -16.51 -3.12
CA GLN A 25 -32.98 -15.14 -2.66
C GLN A 25 -31.83 -15.02 -1.65
N LYS A 26 -31.69 -16.02 -0.77
CA LYS A 26 -30.58 -16.08 0.19
C LYS A 26 -29.23 -16.14 -0.52
N LEU A 27 -29.16 -16.94 -1.60
CA LEU A 27 -27.95 -17.02 -2.45
C LEU A 27 -27.58 -15.63 -3.02
N TRP A 28 -28.56 -14.95 -3.62
CA TRP A 28 -28.29 -13.63 -4.23
C TRP A 28 -27.97 -12.55 -3.21
N ILE A 29 -28.54 -12.61 -2.02
CA ILE A 29 -28.14 -11.76 -0.91
C ILE A 29 -26.69 -12.03 -0.51
N ALA A 30 -26.25 -13.28 -0.47
CA ALA A 30 -24.86 -13.63 -0.18
C ALA A 30 -23.89 -13.13 -1.25
N VAL A 31 -24.30 -13.17 -2.54
CA VAL A 31 -23.53 -12.58 -3.64
C VAL A 31 -23.36 -11.06 -3.46
N LEU A 32 -24.44 -10.36 -3.12
CA LEU A 32 -24.38 -8.91 -2.84
C LEU A 32 -23.47 -8.62 -1.63
N ALA A 33 -23.60 -9.41 -0.55
CA ALA A 33 -22.77 -9.25 0.63
C ALA A 33 -21.28 -9.42 0.28
N LYS A 34 -20.96 -10.47 -0.50
CA LYS A 34 -19.58 -10.69 -0.95
C LYS A 34 -19.05 -9.55 -1.80
N ALA A 35 -19.85 -9.03 -2.73
CA ALA A 35 -19.44 -7.89 -3.55
C ALA A 35 -19.19 -6.62 -2.70
N PHE A 36 -19.97 -6.41 -1.63
CA PHE A 36 -19.72 -5.31 -0.69
C PHE A 36 -18.46 -5.53 0.14
N ASP A 37 -18.21 -6.76 0.58
CA ASP A 37 -16.97 -7.09 1.29
C ASP A 37 -15.75 -6.82 0.40
N ASP A 38 -15.79 -7.24 -0.86
CA ASP A 38 -14.73 -6.99 -1.81
C ASP A 38 -14.54 -5.49 -2.08
N ALA A 39 -15.62 -4.73 -2.23
CA ALA A 39 -15.57 -3.30 -2.47
C ALA A 39 -14.96 -2.50 -1.30
N PHE A 40 -15.35 -2.83 -0.06
CA PHE A 40 -15.02 -1.98 1.10
C PHE A 40 -13.89 -2.52 1.97
N TYR A 41 -13.67 -3.83 1.98
CA TYR A 41 -12.74 -4.48 2.92
C TYR A 41 -11.62 -5.26 2.24
N SER A 42 -11.64 -5.44 0.91
CA SER A 42 -10.56 -6.12 0.21
C SER A 42 -9.23 -5.39 0.40
N ALA A 43 -8.19 -6.17 0.66
CA ALA A 43 -6.81 -5.70 0.63
C ALA A 43 -6.28 -5.51 -0.80
N ASP A 44 -6.87 -6.24 -1.77
CA ASP A 44 -6.58 -6.10 -3.19
C ASP A 44 -7.35 -4.89 -3.75
N GLU A 45 -6.59 -3.83 -4.06
CA GLU A 45 -7.15 -2.58 -4.59
C GLU A 45 -7.81 -2.76 -5.96
N ARG A 46 -7.31 -3.71 -6.77
CA ARG A 46 -7.90 -4.00 -8.08
C ARG A 46 -9.27 -4.63 -7.93
N ALA A 47 -9.40 -5.66 -7.10
CA ALA A 47 -10.68 -6.29 -6.78
C ALA A 47 -11.67 -5.29 -6.17
N ALA A 48 -11.19 -4.41 -5.29
CA ALA A 48 -12.00 -3.35 -4.71
C ALA A 48 -12.55 -2.38 -5.77
N LEU A 49 -11.70 -1.92 -6.69
CA LEU A 49 -12.12 -1.00 -7.78
C LEU A 49 -13.11 -1.66 -8.75
N GLU A 50 -12.90 -2.92 -9.08
CA GLU A 50 -13.81 -3.70 -9.93
C GLU A 50 -15.19 -3.84 -9.26
N ALA A 51 -15.22 -4.18 -7.97
CA ALA A 51 -16.46 -4.29 -7.20
C ALA A 51 -17.19 -2.94 -7.04
N LEU A 52 -16.43 -1.85 -6.76
CA LEU A 52 -17.00 -0.49 -6.68
C LEU A 52 -17.61 -0.05 -8.01
N SER A 53 -16.91 -0.32 -9.13
CA SER A 53 -17.39 -0.04 -10.48
C SER A 53 -18.67 -0.83 -10.80
N TRP A 54 -18.72 -2.09 -10.41
CA TRP A 54 -19.89 -2.94 -10.59
C TRP A 54 -21.09 -2.42 -9.79
N ILE A 55 -20.93 -2.04 -8.54
CA ILE A 55 -22.00 -1.45 -7.72
C ILE A 55 -22.51 -0.16 -8.33
N ARG A 56 -21.61 0.69 -8.85
CA ARG A 56 -21.94 2.02 -9.34
C ARG A 56 -22.60 2.00 -10.72
N HIS A 57 -22.05 1.24 -11.63
CA HIS A 57 -22.37 1.27 -13.06
C HIS A 57 -22.85 -0.06 -13.63
N GLY A 58 -22.70 -1.17 -12.91
CA GLY A 58 -23.02 -2.48 -13.42
C GLY A 58 -24.51 -2.65 -13.73
N ILE A 59 -24.82 -3.11 -14.94
CA ILE A 59 -26.17 -3.47 -15.35
C ILE A 59 -26.61 -4.71 -14.57
N ASP A 60 -25.70 -5.69 -14.44
CA ASP A 60 -25.94 -6.94 -13.74
C ASP A 60 -26.22 -6.74 -12.24
N PHE A 61 -25.71 -5.65 -11.65
CA PHE A 61 -26.05 -5.26 -10.29
C PHE A 61 -27.56 -5.08 -10.08
N ASN A 62 -28.25 -4.47 -11.06
CA ASN A 62 -29.70 -4.29 -10.98
C ASN A 62 -30.43 -5.63 -10.99
N TYR A 63 -29.94 -6.56 -11.85
CA TYR A 63 -30.50 -7.89 -11.97
C TYR A 63 -30.30 -8.69 -10.66
N VAL A 64 -29.10 -8.69 -10.12
CA VAL A 64 -28.77 -9.36 -8.86
C VAL A 64 -29.57 -8.79 -7.69
N CYS A 65 -29.74 -7.46 -7.63
CA CYS A 65 -30.60 -6.83 -6.62
C CYS A 65 -32.07 -7.31 -6.76
N GLY A 66 -32.59 -7.39 -7.99
CA GLY A 66 -33.94 -7.90 -8.25
C GLY A 66 -34.11 -9.34 -7.77
N LEU A 67 -33.17 -10.23 -8.08
CA LEU A 67 -33.17 -11.63 -7.61
C LEU A 67 -33.05 -11.74 -6.08
N ALA A 68 -32.31 -10.82 -5.46
CA ALA A 68 -32.20 -10.71 -4.00
C ALA A 68 -33.46 -10.08 -3.34
N GLY A 69 -34.46 -9.69 -4.14
CA GLY A 69 -35.66 -9.01 -3.65
C GLY A 69 -35.38 -7.60 -3.09
N ARG A 70 -34.40 -6.90 -3.67
CA ARG A 70 -33.97 -5.55 -3.26
C ARG A 70 -34.14 -4.55 -4.40
N ASP A 71 -34.56 -3.33 -4.07
CA ASP A 71 -34.56 -2.24 -5.05
C ASP A 71 -33.12 -1.75 -5.31
N PRO A 72 -32.61 -1.89 -6.55
CA PRO A 72 -31.25 -1.48 -6.88
C PRO A 72 -31.00 0.01 -6.71
N LYS A 73 -32.02 0.86 -6.93
CA LYS A 73 -31.90 2.31 -6.73
C LYS A 73 -31.71 2.66 -5.26
N TYR A 74 -32.47 1.99 -4.39
CA TYR A 74 -32.36 2.17 -2.95
C TYR A 74 -30.98 1.71 -2.44
N VAL A 75 -30.51 0.52 -2.87
CA VAL A 75 -29.22 -0.01 -2.47
C VAL A 75 -28.10 0.92 -2.93
N ARG A 76 -28.09 1.37 -4.20
CA ARG A 76 -27.08 2.33 -4.69
C ARG A 76 -27.10 3.62 -3.90
N LYS A 77 -28.28 4.21 -3.65
CA LYS A 77 -28.38 5.45 -2.86
C LYS A 77 -27.77 5.30 -1.48
N LYS A 78 -28.04 4.18 -0.80
CA LYS A 78 -27.49 3.89 0.53
C LYS A 78 -25.96 3.70 0.53
N MET A 79 -25.39 3.17 -0.56
CA MET A 79 -23.99 2.85 -0.66
C MET A 79 -23.15 3.96 -1.33
N LEU A 80 -23.80 4.92 -2.00
CA LEU A 80 -23.12 5.90 -2.84
C LEU A 80 -22.04 6.69 -2.09
N ASP A 81 -22.34 7.17 -0.90
CA ASP A 81 -21.38 7.95 -0.11
C ASP A 81 -20.15 7.10 0.26
N LYS A 82 -20.39 5.85 0.69
CA LYS A 82 -19.31 4.91 1.03
C LYS A 82 -18.47 4.53 -0.20
N VAL A 83 -19.10 4.40 -1.36
CA VAL A 83 -18.42 4.11 -2.64
C VAL A 83 -17.49 5.26 -3.01
N ILE A 84 -17.99 6.49 -2.96
CA ILE A 84 -17.21 7.70 -3.27
C ILE A 84 -16.03 7.84 -2.31
N ASP A 85 -16.27 7.67 -1.01
CA ASP A 85 -15.21 7.75 0.00
C ASP A 85 -14.11 6.70 -0.22
N ARG A 86 -14.51 5.48 -0.55
CA ARG A 86 -13.55 4.39 -0.79
C ARG A 86 -12.73 4.60 -2.07
N GLU A 87 -13.37 5.01 -3.15
CA GLU A 87 -12.68 5.39 -4.39
C GLU A 87 -11.66 6.51 -4.13
N ALA A 88 -12.06 7.55 -3.40
CA ALA A 88 -11.17 8.64 -3.03
C ALA A 88 -9.97 8.17 -2.20
N GLN A 89 -10.18 7.28 -1.23
CA GLN A 89 -9.09 6.70 -0.44
C GLN A 89 -8.08 5.93 -1.30
N ILE A 90 -8.55 5.12 -2.24
CA ILE A 90 -7.67 4.35 -3.15
C ILE A 90 -6.88 5.32 -4.03
N LEU A 91 -7.53 6.32 -4.62
CA LEU A 91 -6.87 7.32 -5.46
C LEU A 91 -5.80 8.12 -4.69
N MET A 92 -6.09 8.52 -3.45
CA MET A 92 -5.12 9.22 -2.60
C MET A 92 -3.89 8.36 -2.30
N LYS A 93 -4.07 7.09 -2.00
CA LYS A 93 -2.93 6.15 -1.82
C LYS A 93 -2.06 6.06 -3.07
N HIS A 94 -2.69 5.90 -4.25
CA HIS A 94 -1.97 5.84 -5.51
C HIS A 94 -1.18 7.12 -5.78
N LYS A 95 -1.75 8.29 -5.46
CA LYS A 95 -1.06 9.57 -5.59
C LYS A 95 0.16 9.66 -4.67
N GLN A 96 0.01 9.28 -3.41
CA GLN A 96 1.11 9.27 -2.44
C GLN A 96 2.25 8.33 -2.86
N ILE A 97 1.92 7.14 -3.37
CA ILE A 97 2.92 6.18 -3.88
C ILE A 97 3.68 6.78 -5.06
N LYS A 98 2.98 7.39 -6.04
CA LYS A 98 3.61 8.04 -7.20
C LYS A 98 4.54 9.18 -6.78
N GLU A 99 4.12 10.03 -5.86
CA GLU A 99 4.92 11.12 -5.32
C GLU A 99 6.16 10.59 -4.59
N GLY A 100 6.01 9.56 -3.77
CA GLY A 100 7.12 8.89 -3.10
C GLY A 100 8.16 8.32 -4.08
N VAL A 101 7.71 7.62 -5.13
CA VAL A 101 8.58 7.08 -6.17
C VAL A 101 9.33 8.21 -6.91
N ASN A 102 8.64 9.28 -7.28
CA ASN A 102 9.25 10.43 -7.95
C ASN A 102 10.32 11.10 -7.07
N ASN A 103 10.10 11.21 -5.78
CA ASN A 103 11.07 11.76 -4.84
C ASN A 103 12.31 10.88 -4.71
N VAL A 104 12.15 9.55 -4.66
CA VAL A 104 13.27 8.60 -4.64
C VAL A 104 14.10 8.69 -5.93
N ILE A 105 13.46 8.81 -7.09
CA ILE A 105 14.16 8.98 -8.37
C ILE A 105 14.97 10.29 -8.38
N LYS A 106 14.36 11.39 -7.92
CA LYS A 106 15.08 12.69 -7.82
C LYS A 106 16.29 12.58 -6.91
N LEU A 107 16.17 11.95 -5.75
CA LEU A 107 17.29 11.76 -4.82
C LEU A 107 18.41 10.92 -5.43
N LYS A 108 18.08 9.81 -6.11
CA LYS A 108 19.07 8.98 -6.81
C LYS A 108 19.84 9.78 -7.87
N ASN A 109 19.14 10.61 -8.64
CA ASN A 109 19.77 11.45 -9.65
C ASN A 109 20.71 12.50 -9.02
N ILE A 110 20.33 13.12 -7.90
CA ILE A 110 21.18 14.07 -7.17
C ILE A 110 22.43 13.38 -6.62
N VAL A 111 22.30 12.18 -6.07
CA VAL A 111 23.44 11.41 -5.56
C VAL A 111 24.39 11.04 -6.69
N ALA A 112 23.88 10.54 -7.82
CA ALA A 112 24.68 10.21 -8.99
C ALA A 112 25.43 11.43 -9.54
N GLN A 113 24.80 12.60 -9.61
CA GLN A 113 25.46 13.84 -10.00
C GLN A 113 26.56 14.25 -9.03
N LYS A 114 26.35 14.10 -7.72
CA LYS A 114 27.39 14.39 -6.71
C LYS A 114 28.59 13.46 -6.83
N GLU A 115 28.38 12.19 -7.14
CA GLU A 115 29.47 11.22 -7.37
C GLU A 115 30.31 11.58 -8.61
N ILE A 116 29.66 12.06 -9.68
CA ILE A 116 30.34 12.51 -10.91
C ILE A 116 31.15 13.78 -10.64
N LEU A 117 30.63 14.70 -9.83
CA LEU A 117 31.28 15.98 -9.51
C LEU A 117 32.28 15.86 -8.35
N ALA A 118 32.28 14.75 -7.62
CA ALA A 118 33.22 14.53 -6.53
C ALA A 118 34.66 14.50 -7.09
N PRO A 119 35.60 15.32 -6.59
CA PRO A 119 36.98 15.29 -7.04
C PRO A 119 37.53 13.88 -6.82
N LYS A 120 38.03 13.23 -7.88
CA LYS A 120 38.66 11.92 -7.81
C LYS A 120 39.71 11.98 -6.71
N ARG A 121 39.46 11.32 -5.58
CA ARG A 121 40.44 11.21 -4.49
C ARG A 121 41.73 10.69 -5.10
N LYS A 122 42.79 11.53 -5.12
CA LYS A 122 44.11 11.05 -5.49
C LYS A 122 44.41 9.83 -4.68
N LYS A 123 44.62 8.68 -5.32
CA LYS A 123 45.04 7.46 -4.65
C LYS A 123 46.19 7.82 -3.74
N ARG A 124 46.03 7.74 -2.41
CA ARG A 124 47.13 7.83 -1.47
C ARG A 124 48.16 6.80 -1.93
N LYS A 125 49.37 7.27 -2.26
CA LYS A 125 50.46 6.33 -2.55
C LYS A 125 50.48 5.30 -1.41
N SER A 126 50.34 4.04 -1.75
CA SER A 126 50.44 2.98 -0.76
C SER A 126 51.84 3.08 -0.16
N TRP A 127 51.90 3.17 1.13
CA TRP A 127 53.18 3.21 1.90
C TRP A 127 53.82 1.81 1.95
N SER A 128 53.83 1.13 0.81
CA SER A 128 54.35 -0.24 0.71
C SER A 128 55.87 -0.30 0.65
N ASN A 129 56.56 0.84 0.58
CA ASN A 129 58.03 0.84 0.65
C ASN A 129 58.51 1.39 1.99
N VAL A 130 58.56 0.52 2.98
CA VAL A 130 59.20 0.78 4.30
C VAL A 130 60.70 1.11 4.16
N ALA A 131 61.28 0.94 2.96
CA ALA A 131 62.66 1.26 2.69
C ALA A 131 63.04 2.77 2.62
N ASP A 132 62.06 3.64 2.52
CA ASP A 132 62.27 5.09 2.45
C ASP A 132 62.23 5.81 3.81
N PHE A 133 62.12 5.07 4.93
CA PHE A 133 62.20 5.64 6.27
C PHE A 133 63.65 5.75 6.78
N LYS A 134 64.56 6.32 5.98
CA LYS A 134 65.92 6.65 6.41
C LYS A 134 66.02 7.87 7.34
N TRP A 135 64.88 8.39 7.83
CA TRP A 135 64.85 9.65 8.60
C TRP A 135 64.20 9.49 10.00
N LEU A 136 64.12 8.29 10.56
CA LEU A 136 63.82 8.20 11.97
C LEU A 136 65.12 8.31 12.75
N PRO A 137 65.33 9.37 13.56
CA PRO A 137 66.42 9.40 14.51
C PRO A 137 66.23 8.22 15.46
N GLU A 138 67.35 7.49 15.65
CA GLU A 138 67.40 6.44 16.69
C GLU A 138 67.03 7.07 18.01
N TYR A 139 65.87 6.73 18.52
CA TYR A 139 65.50 6.99 19.91
C TYR A 139 66.34 6.04 20.77
N GLN A 140 67.48 6.53 21.27
CA GLN A 140 68.22 5.89 22.36
C GLN A 140 67.33 5.98 23.60
N HIS A 141 66.74 4.88 23.98
CA HIS A 141 66.11 4.76 25.28
C HIS A 141 67.24 4.66 26.33
N ASP A 142 67.56 5.79 26.91
CA ASP A 142 68.29 5.78 28.17
C ASP A 142 67.36 5.28 29.29
N TYR A 143 67.41 3.99 29.52
CA TYR A 143 66.85 3.42 30.73
C TYR A 143 67.83 3.81 31.89
N VAL A 144 67.43 4.82 32.64
CA VAL A 144 68.07 5.11 33.96
C VAL A 144 67.32 4.30 34.99
N ASP A 145 67.95 3.22 35.45
CA ASP A 145 67.59 2.52 36.68
C ASP A 145 67.67 3.47 37.87
N ARG A 146 66.59 3.55 38.61
CA ARG A 146 66.56 3.91 40.05
C ARG A 146 65.39 3.21 40.74
#